data_0749c88d14641d6b77b4e28825379bc1
#
_entry.id   0749c88d14641d6b77b4e28825379bc1
#
_cell.length_a   1.000
_cell.length_b   1.000
_cell.length_c   1.000
_cell.angle_alpha   90.00
_cell.angle_beta   90.00
_cell.angle_gamma   90.00
#
_symmetry.space_group_name_H-M   'P 1'
#
loop_
_entity.id
_entity.type
_entity.pdbx_description
1 polymer ?
#
loop_
_entity_poly.entity_id
_entity_poly.type
_entity_poly.pdbx_seq_one_letter_code
_entity_poly.pdbx_strand_id
1 'polypeptide(L)'
;MSKKTILLIDGENILHASFHKFEKLKSTDGKPSGAVFGFFRSLHGFLHRWDPDEVIITFDNGHSPYRDALLPDYKRHRKNISVDYESLQSQKRIIMGMLKLLRIKYVFDKHNSTKYE
;
A
#
# COMPACT_ATOMS: atom_id res chain seq x y z
N MET A 1 -32.94 5.76 -11.34
CA MET A 1 -32.06 5.71 -10.18
C MET A 1 -30.62 5.59 -10.59
N SER A 2 -29.82 6.45 -10.06
CA SER A 2 -28.38 6.39 -10.33
C SER A 2 -27.75 5.27 -9.50
N LYS A 3 -26.84 4.55 -10.12
CA LYS A 3 -26.08 3.54 -9.42
C LYS A 3 -24.86 4.19 -8.80
N LYS A 4 -24.59 3.84 -7.57
CA LYS A 4 -23.40 4.29 -6.89
C LYS A 4 -22.23 3.41 -7.28
N THR A 5 -21.14 4.04 -7.70
CA THR A 5 -19.92 3.33 -8.07
C THR A 5 -18.94 3.41 -6.94
N ILE A 6 -18.49 2.27 -6.43
CA ILE A 6 -17.49 2.19 -5.39
C ILE A 6 -16.24 1.57 -5.97
N LEU A 7 -15.13 2.27 -5.87
CA LEU A 7 -13.85 1.74 -6.32
C LEU A 7 -13.11 1.16 -5.13
N LEU A 8 -12.82 -0.12 -5.22
CA LEU A 8 -12.09 -0.84 -4.18
C LEU A 8 -10.68 -1.06 -4.67
N ILE A 9 -9.70 -0.56 -3.93
CA ILE A 9 -8.30 -0.57 -4.33
C ILE A 9 -7.49 -1.39 -3.35
N ASP A 10 -6.69 -2.33 -3.87
CA ASP A 10 -5.72 -3.06 -3.08
C ASP A 10 -4.49 -2.17 -2.88
N GLY A 11 -4.46 -1.47 -1.75
CA GLY A 11 -3.40 -0.52 -1.45
C GLY A 11 -2.03 -1.16 -1.27
N GLU A 12 -1.98 -2.36 -0.70
CA GLU A 12 -0.69 -3.05 -0.53
C GLU A 12 -0.05 -3.36 -1.88
N ASN A 13 -0.85 -3.81 -2.82
CA ASN A 13 -0.33 -4.13 -4.15
C ASN A 13 0.26 -2.89 -4.83
N ILE A 14 -0.47 -1.79 -4.78
CA ILE A 14 -0.01 -0.55 -5.39
C ILE A 14 1.21 -0.02 -4.66
N LEU A 15 1.23 -0.12 -3.35
CA LEU A 15 2.36 0.31 -2.54
C LEU A 15 3.65 -0.42 -2.95
N HIS A 16 3.58 -1.74 -3.02
CA HIS A 16 4.76 -2.55 -3.36
C HIS A 16 5.20 -2.31 -4.80
N ALA A 17 4.26 -2.24 -5.73
CA ALA A 17 4.58 -1.96 -7.12
C ALA A 17 5.25 -0.60 -7.28
N SER A 18 4.73 0.41 -6.57
CA SER A 18 5.29 1.77 -6.62
C SER A 18 6.68 1.83 -5.99
N PHE A 19 6.85 1.11 -4.88
CA PHE A 19 8.13 1.07 -4.19
C PHE A 19 9.22 0.54 -5.12
N HIS A 20 8.94 -0.56 -5.81
CA HIS A 20 9.94 -1.15 -6.71
C HIS A 20 10.13 -0.34 -7.99
N LYS A 21 9.05 0.18 -8.55
CA LYS A 21 9.14 0.92 -9.80
C LYS A 21 9.93 2.21 -9.65
N PHE A 22 9.75 2.91 -8.53
CA PHE A 22 10.37 4.21 -8.31
C PHE A 22 11.39 4.17 -7.18
N GLU A 23 12.10 3.06 -7.07
CA GLU A 23 13.02 2.84 -5.94
C GLU A 23 14.14 3.88 -5.84
N LYS A 24 14.48 4.51 -6.95
CA LYS A 24 15.56 5.51 -6.97
C LYS A 24 15.08 6.93 -6.72
N LEU A 25 13.78 7.12 -6.66
CA LEU A 25 13.23 8.46 -6.47
C LEU A 25 13.39 8.90 -5.02
N LYS A 26 13.91 10.11 -4.85
CA LYS A 26 14.11 10.69 -3.51
C LYS A 26 13.56 12.08 -3.46
N SER A 27 13.15 12.50 -2.28
CA SER A 27 12.74 13.87 -2.06
C SER A 27 13.98 14.78 -2.00
N THR A 28 13.74 16.09 -1.95
CA THR A 28 14.85 17.05 -1.95
C THR A 28 15.77 16.90 -0.75
N ASP A 29 15.27 16.33 0.34
CA ASP A 29 16.08 16.08 1.53
C ASP A 29 16.80 14.73 1.50
N GLY A 30 16.73 14.02 0.37
CA GLY A 30 17.41 12.75 0.16
C GLY A 30 16.68 11.53 0.66
N LYS A 31 15.48 11.67 1.17
CA LYS A 31 14.73 10.53 1.67
C LYS A 31 13.99 9.81 0.55
N PRO A 32 13.94 8.47 0.59
CA PRO A 32 13.19 7.72 -0.41
C PRO A 32 11.72 8.15 -0.44
N SER A 33 11.19 8.38 -1.64
CA SER A 33 9.83 8.86 -1.81
C SER A 33 9.10 8.19 -2.98
N GLY A 34 9.70 7.15 -3.54
CA GLY A 34 9.14 6.51 -4.74
C GLY A 34 7.80 5.85 -4.51
N ALA A 35 7.63 5.19 -3.36
CA ALA A 35 6.36 4.55 -3.07
C ALA A 35 5.24 5.58 -2.88
N VAL A 36 5.54 6.69 -2.22
CA VAL A 36 4.56 7.77 -2.04
C VAL A 36 4.16 8.33 -3.39
N PHE A 37 5.14 8.67 -4.20
CA PHE A 37 4.88 9.23 -5.53
C PHE A 37 4.06 8.28 -6.39
N GLY A 38 4.50 7.04 -6.49
CA GLY A 38 3.84 6.06 -7.36
C GLY A 38 2.44 5.72 -6.90
N PHE A 39 2.26 5.64 -5.58
CA PHE A 39 0.95 5.35 -5.01
C PHE A 39 -0.07 6.42 -5.41
N PHE A 40 0.27 7.68 -5.21
CA PHE A 40 -0.67 8.75 -5.53
C PHE A 40 -0.82 8.97 -7.03
N ARG A 41 0.21 8.69 -7.80
CA ARG A 41 0.10 8.72 -9.26
C ARG A 41 -0.91 7.67 -9.73
N SER A 42 -0.83 6.46 -9.18
CA SER A 42 -1.77 5.39 -9.53
C SER A 42 -3.19 5.74 -9.07
N LEU A 43 -3.32 6.24 -7.85
CA LEU A 43 -4.62 6.64 -7.33
C LEU A 43 -5.27 7.69 -8.21
N HIS A 44 -4.49 8.71 -8.58
CA HIS A 44 -4.99 9.76 -9.46
C HIS A 44 -5.50 9.17 -10.80
N GLY A 45 -4.73 8.25 -11.36
CA GLY A 45 -5.12 7.59 -12.61
C GLY A 45 -6.42 6.82 -12.48
N PHE A 46 -6.59 6.10 -11.37
CA PHE A 46 -7.81 5.34 -11.14
C PHE A 46 -9.02 6.24 -10.96
N LEU A 47 -8.86 7.32 -10.21
CA LEU A 47 -9.95 8.27 -9.99
C LEU A 47 -10.38 8.93 -11.29
N HIS A 48 -9.42 9.26 -12.13
CA HIS A 48 -9.71 9.89 -13.41
C HIS A 48 -10.40 8.88 -14.36
N ARG A 49 -9.94 7.66 -14.37
CA ARG A 49 -10.47 6.64 -15.28
C ARG A 49 -11.87 6.20 -14.91
N TRP A 50 -12.12 5.98 -13.63
CA TRP A 50 -13.37 5.36 -13.17
C TRP A 50 -14.38 6.35 -12.62
N ASP A 51 -13.95 7.54 -12.25
CA ASP A 51 -14.79 8.58 -11.68
C ASP A 51 -15.78 8.02 -10.65
N PRO A 52 -15.28 7.35 -9.60
CA PRO A 52 -16.14 6.70 -8.63
C PRO A 52 -16.83 7.68 -7.69
N ASP A 53 -17.95 7.25 -7.14
CA ASP A 53 -18.64 8.01 -6.10
C ASP A 53 -17.93 7.87 -4.78
N GLU A 54 -17.30 6.72 -4.55
CA GLU A 54 -16.60 6.43 -3.30
C GLU A 54 -15.40 5.56 -3.58
N VAL A 55 -14.34 5.78 -2.84
CA VAL A 55 -13.11 5.01 -2.93
C VAL A 55 -12.81 4.39 -1.58
N ILE A 56 -12.48 3.12 -1.58
CA ILE A 56 -12.04 2.42 -0.37
C ILE A 56 -10.73 1.74 -0.69
N ILE A 57 -9.70 2.03 0.08
CA ILE A 57 -8.37 1.46 -0.10
C ILE A 57 -8.11 0.49 1.03
N THR A 58 -7.60 -0.68 0.71
CA THR A 58 -7.28 -1.68 1.72
C THR A 58 -5.77 -1.80 1.88
N PHE A 59 -5.34 -1.94 3.13
CA PHE A 59 -3.95 -2.24 3.46
C PHE A 59 -3.93 -3.45 4.37
N ASP A 60 -2.83 -4.19 4.37
CA ASP A 60 -2.69 -5.30 5.30
C ASP A 60 -1.50 -5.06 6.23
N ASN A 61 -1.33 -5.96 7.19
CA ASN A 61 -0.27 -5.85 8.17
C ASN A 61 1.07 -6.38 7.67
N GLY A 62 1.12 -6.80 6.43
CA GLY A 62 2.34 -7.28 5.82
C GLY A 62 2.70 -8.72 6.13
N HIS A 63 2.15 -9.30 7.16
CA HIS A 63 2.41 -10.69 7.52
C HIS A 63 1.14 -11.48 7.62
N SER A 64 1.05 -12.52 6.84
CA SER A 64 0.07 -13.56 7.03
C SER A 64 0.79 -14.75 7.65
N PRO A 65 0.41 -15.22 8.83
CA PRO A 65 1.02 -16.42 9.39
C PRO A 65 0.96 -17.61 8.44
N TYR A 66 -0.12 -17.69 7.69
CA TYR A 66 -0.28 -18.74 6.69
C TYR A 66 0.77 -18.63 5.59
N ARG A 67 1.00 -17.42 5.09
CA ARG A 67 2.00 -17.19 4.05
C ARG A 67 3.41 -17.50 4.57
N ASP A 68 3.70 -17.09 5.79
CA ASP A 68 5.00 -17.33 6.39
C ASP A 68 5.25 -18.83 6.57
N ALA A 69 4.22 -19.58 6.89
CA ALA A 69 4.34 -21.03 7.03
C ALA A 69 4.59 -21.72 5.69
N LEU A 70 3.99 -21.21 4.62
CA LEU A 70 4.14 -21.80 3.29
C LEU A 70 5.47 -21.42 2.63
N LEU A 71 6.03 -20.28 2.98
CA LEU A 71 7.23 -19.75 2.34
C LEU A 71 8.28 -19.40 3.38
N PRO A 72 8.88 -20.40 4.04
CA PRO A 72 9.89 -20.11 5.05
C PRO A 72 11.10 -19.36 4.49
N ASP A 73 11.43 -19.59 3.23
CA ASP A 73 12.53 -18.90 2.58
C ASP A 73 12.27 -17.41 2.39
N TYR A 74 11.02 -17.01 2.39
CA TYR A 74 10.64 -15.63 2.25
C TYR A 74 11.22 -14.78 3.38
N LYS A 75 11.25 -15.33 4.59
CA LYS A 75 11.83 -14.62 5.73
C LYS A 75 13.33 -14.46 5.62
N ARG A 76 14.01 -15.42 5.01
CA ARG A 76 15.44 -15.32 4.82
C ARG A 76 15.82 -14.17 3.91
N HIS A 77 15.06 -13.97 2.85
CA HIS A 77 15.29 -12.86 1.95
C HIS A 77 15.07 -11.52 2.63
N ARG A 78 14.14 -11.45 3.55
CA ARG A 78 13.85 -10.22 4.27
C ARG A 78 15.02 -9.73 5.10
N LYS A 79 15.79 -10.63 5.65
CA LYS A 79 16.94 -10.24 6.47
C LYS A 79 17.94 -9.43 5.66
N ASN A 80 18.02 -9.71 4.37
CA ASN A 80 18.96 -9.04 3.49
C ASN A 80 18.45 -7.71 2.96
N ILE A 81 17.17 -7.40 3.16
CA ILE A 81 16.55 -6.19 2.66
C ILE A 81 15.83 -5.42 3.76
N SER A 82 16.36 -5.51 4.98
CA SER A 82 15.71 -4.86 6.12
C SER A 82 15.61 -3.34 5.96
N VAL A 83 16.62 -2.72 5.35
CA VAL A 83 16.60 -1.28 5.09
C VAL A 83 15.46 -0.92 4.14
N ASP A 84 15.29 -1.72 3.10
CA ASP A 84 14.20 -1.50 2.14
C ASP A 84 12.84 -1.68 2.81
N TYR A 85 12.75 -2.65 3.72
CA TYR A 85 11.50 -2.87 4.45
C TYR A 85 11.17 -1.65 5.32
N GLU A 86 12.15 -1.09 6.01
CA GLU A 86 11.92 0.10 6.82
C GLU A 86 11.50 1.29 5.97
N SER A 87 12.14 1.46 4.81
CA SER A 87 11.77 2.52 3.88
C SER A 87 10.33 2.34 3.41
N LEU A 88 9.96 1.11 3.06
CA LEU A 88 8.60 0.80 2.62
C LEU A 88 7.58 1.16 3.72
N GLN A 89 7.84 0.74 4.95
CA GLN A 89 6.94 1.02 6.06
C GLN A 89 6.84 2.51 6.36
N SER A 90 7.96 3.21 6.28
CA SER A 90 8.00 4.65 6.48
C SER A 90 7.13 5.37 5.45
N GLN A 91 7.29 4.99 4.19
CA GLN A 91 6.51 5.59 3.12
C GLN A 91 5.04 5.22 3.23
N LYS A 92 4.74 4.00 3.66
CA LYS A 92 3.35 3.57 3.89
C LYS A 92 2.69 4.46 4.93
N ARG A 93 3.38 4.77 6.02
CA ARG A 93 2.83 5.66 7.03
C ARG A 93 2.53 7.05 6.49
N ILE A 94 3.41 7.55 5.63
CA ILE A 94 3.20 8.85 4.99
C ILE A 94 1.95 8.79 4.10
N ILE A 95 1.83 7.74 3.31
CA ILE A 95 0.67 7.56 2.43
C ILE A 95 -0.62 7.54 3.24
N MET A 96 -0.65 6.77 4.32
CA MET A 96 -1.84 6.66 5.16
C MET A 96 -2.19 8.01 5.79
N GLY A 97 -1.19 8.76 6.23
CA GLY A 97 -1.41 10.10 6.75
C GLY A 97 -1.99 11.05 5.72
N MET A 98 -1.49 10.97 4.49
CA MET A 98 -1.99 11.79 3.39
C MET A 98 -3.42 11.41 3.01
N LEU A 99 -3.73 10.13 2.98
CA LEU A 99 -5.09 9.67 2.69
C LEU A 99 -6.07 10.21 3.74
N LYS A 100 -5.65 10.21 4.98
CA LYS A 100 -6.47 10.74 6.06
C LYS A 100 -6.74 12.22 5.87
N LEU A 101 -5.72 12.99 5.50
CA LEU A 101 -5.88 14.42 5.23
C LEU A 101 -6.80 14.66 4.04
N LEU A 102 -6.72 13.81 3.03
CA LEU A 102 -7.54 13.92 1.83
C LEU A 102 -8.95 13.37 2.05
N ARG A 103 -9.20 12.79 3.22
CA ARG A 103 -10.50 12.17 3.56
C ARG A 103 -10.85 11.03 2.63
N ILE A 104 -9.85 10.30 2.19
CA ILE A 104 -10.05 9.09 1.41
C ILE A 104 -10.07 7.92 2.38
N LYS A 105 -11.14 7.15 2.34
CA LYS A 105 -11.34 6.04 3.25
C LYS A 105 -10.35 4.91 2.98
N TYR A 106 -9.68 4.45 4.02
CA TYR A 106 -8.91 3.23 3.94
C TYR A 106 -9.23 2.34 5.11
N VAL A 107 -9.09 1.05 4.91
CA VAL A 107 -9.26 0.07 5.97
C VAL A 107 -7.95 -0.69 6.11
N PHE A 108 -7.55 -0.87 7.33
CA PHE A 108 -6.33 -1.61 7.65
C PHE A 108 -6.76 -3.00 8.06
N ASP A 109 -6.38 -3.97 7.27
CA ASP A 109 -6.67 -5.34 7.63
C ASP A 109 -5.74 -5.72 8.77
N LYS A 110 -6.24 -5.68 9.95
CA LYS A 110 -5.52 -6.15 11.12
C LYS A 110 -5.44 -7.65 11.04
N HIS A 111 -5.02 -8.12 9.92
CA HIS A 111 -5.18 -9.48 9.61
C HIS A 111 -4.90 -10.35 10.79
N ASN A 112 -5.88 -11.03 11.08
CA ASN A 112 -5.77 -12.07 11.99
C ASN A 112 -6.31 -13.27 11.23
N SER A 113 -5.44 -14.18 10.93
CA SER A 113 -5.82 -15.35 10.15
C SER A 113 -7.04 -16.05 10.72
N THR A 114 -7.23 -15.93 12.02
CA THR A 114 -8.37 -16.56 12.68
C THR A 114 -9.71 -16.05 12.18
N LYS A 115 -9.75 -14.88 11.58
CA LYS A 115 -11.01 -14.37 11.05
C LYS A 115 -11.54 -15.17 9.89
N TYR A 116 -10.71 -15.93 9.26
CA TYR A 116 -11.06 -16.66 8.06
C TYR A 116 -11.09 -18.16 8.28
N GLU A 117 -11.02 -18.56 9.50
CA GLU A 117 -11.04 -19.98 9.88
C GLU A 117 -12.41 -20.50 10.19
#